data_23bb82d888dba147bf6698458c6f9870
#
_entry.id   23bb82d888dba147bf6698458c6f9870
#
_cell.length_a   1.000
_cell.length_b   1.000
_cell.length_c   1.000
_cell.angle_alpha   90.00
_cell.angle_beta   90.00
_cell.angle_gamma   90.00
#
_symmetry.space_group_name_H-M   'P 1'
#
loop_
_entity.id
_entity.type
_entity.pdbx_description
1 polymer ?
#
loop_
_entity_poly.entity_id
_entity_poly.type
_entity_poly.pdbx_seq_one_letter_code
_entity_poly.pdbx_strand_id
1 'polypeptide(L)'
;MMWATLVTLVSIVLLVVGRYRLIQNVSTFLVASFTLVTLINLFYLQALPEWRISWAELAEGLSFHIPEGKGLYVALAAFGIIGVGATELIQYPYWCLEKGYAKWTGPRDDSPEWEARAKGWIRVLRWDAWCSMIVYTFATLGFYLLGAAILGRTGLNPGGDQMIRTLGQMYVPVFGEAAEIIFLFGAFAVLYSTFFVATASHARVCADALRVFGVTSGDEKIYRWWVRMFCICLPLLFLASYAFFKAPEQLVFAGGFMGALILPMLGVAALYFRYRCCDARLAPSKLWDIGLWISVAGLFVAGGYAIYTKIV
;
A
#
# COMPACT_ATOMS: atom_id res chain seq x y z
N MET A 1 6.20 17.22 17.95
CA MET A 1 4.93 17.89 17.63
C MET A 1 5.09 19.01 16.58
N MET A 2 5.97 19.98 16.74
CA MET A 2 6.14 21.11 15.80
C MET A 2 6.29 20.67 14.34
N TRP A 3 7.20 19.74 14.03
CA TRP A 3 7.39 19.22 12.67
C TRP A 3 6.17 18.48 12.13
N ALA A 4 5.50 17.68 12.95
CA ALA A 4 4.27 16.98 12.54
C ALA A 4 3.17 17.99 12.18
N THR A 5 2.99 19.02 12.98
CA THR A 5 2.04 20.11 12.70
C THR A 5 2.39 20.83 11.39
N LEU A 6 3.67 21.18 11.18
CA LEU A 6 4.12 21.84 9.95
C LEU A 6 3.83 20.98 8.71
N VAL A 7 4.22 19.68 8.74
CA VAL A 7 3.97 18.75 7.66
C VAL A 7 2.48 18.60 7.38
N THR A 8 1.66 18.51 8.41
CA THR A 8 0.20 18.42 8.30
C THR A 8 -0.38 19.68 7.62
N LEU A 9 -0.01 20.86 8.06
CA LEU A 9 -0.50 22.13 7.48
C LEU A 9 -0.08 22.28 6.02
N VAL A 10 1.19 22.00 5.69
CA VAL A 10 1.67 22.02 4.32
C VAL A 10 0.89 21.04 3.45
N SER A 11 0.65 19.83 3.95
CA SER A 11 -0.12 18.81 3.22
C SER A 11 -1.56 19.24 2.97
N ILE A 12 -2.23 19.83 3.96
CA ILE A 12 -3.59 20.38 3.79
C ILE A 12 -3.61 21.43 2.68
N VAL A 13 -2.70 22.39 2.71
CA VAL A 13 -2.63 23.43 1.68
C VAL A 13 -2.44 22.82 0.30
N LEU A 14 -1.53 21.88 0.15
CA LEU A 14 -1.24 21.22 -1.12
C LEU A 14 -2.43 20.38 -1.64
N LEU A 15 -3.13 19.67 -0.75
CA LEU A 15 -4.31 18.87 -1.08
C LEU A 15 -5.48 19.77 -1.52
N VAL A 16 -5.73 20.88 -0.82
CA VAL A 16 -6.83 21.80 -1.12
C VAL A 16 -6.57 22.62 -2.39
N VAL A 17 -5.33 23.07 -2.60
CA VAL A 17 -4.92 23.80 -3.82
C VAL A 17 -4.93 22.90 -5.06
N GLY A 18 -4.92 21.58 -4.88
CA GLY A 18 -5.11 20.62 -6.00
C GLY A 18 -3.89 20.45 -6.90
N ARG A 19 -2.69 20.80 -6.47
CA ARG A 19 -1.43 20.52 -7.21
C ARG A 19 -0.99 19.05 -7.09
N TYR A 20 -1.97 18.17 -7.01
CA TYR A 20 -1.78 16.74 -6.82
C TYR A 20 -0.80 16.13 -7.85
N ARG A 21 -0.91 16.48 -9.13
CA ARG A 21 -0.10 15.92 -10.21
C ARG A 21 1.41 16.19 -10.03
N LEU A 22 1.77 17.40 -9.58
CA LEU A 22 3.17 17.74 -9.32
C LEU A 22 3.72 16.89 -8.18
N ILE A 23 2.99 16.80 -7.07
CA ILE A 23 3.42 16.05 -5.90
C ILE A 23 3.47 14.56 -6.21
N GLN A 24 2.49 14.03 -6.92
CA GLN A 24 2.50 12.64 -7.37
C GLN A 24 3.76 12.33 -8.18
N ASN A 25 4.11 13.15 -9.16
CA ASN A 25 5.28 12.91 -10.00
C ASN A 25 6.58 12.98 -9.20
N VAL A 26 6.73 14.00 -8.34
CA VAL A 26 7.91 14.15 -7.47
C VAL A 26 8.00 12.99 -6.49
N SER A 27 6.90 12.63 -5.82
CA SER A 27 6.88 11.51 -4.88
C SER A 27 7.19 10.18 -5.57
N THR A 28 6.63 9.92 -6.74
CA THR A 28 6.91 8.70 -7.51
C THR A 28 8.40 8.62 -7.88
N PHE A 29 8.98 9.74 -8.33
CA PHE A 29 10.41 9.79 -8.64
C PHE A 29 11.27 9.50 -7.40
N LEU A 30 10.96 10.14 -6.27
CA LEU A 30 11.72 9.95 -5.02
C LEU A 30 11.59 8.52 -4.48
N VAL A 31 10.39 7.94 -4.50
CA VAL A 31 10.15 6.56 -4.07
C VAL A 31 10.88 5.57 -4.98
N ALA A 32 10.81 5.76 -6.30
CA ALA A 32 11.53 4.93 -7.26
C ALA A 32 13.05 5.01 -7.06
N SER A 33 13.58 6.23 -6.86
CA SER A 33 15.02 6.44 -6.59
C SER A 33 15.45 5.75 -5.29
N PHE A 34 14.66 5.87 -4.22
CA PHE A 34 14.98 5.22 -2.95
C PHE A 34 14.89 3.69 -3.04
N THR A 35 13.90 3.16 -3.77
CA THR A 35 13.80 1.72 -4.05
C THR A 35 15.04 1.24 -4.80
N LEU A 36 15.49 1.98 -5.80
CA LEU A 36 16.71 1.67 -6.54
C LEU A 36 17.93 1.67 -5.62
N VAL A 37 18.09 2.68 -4.76
CA VAL A 37 19.18 2.75 -3.77
C VAL A 37 19.14 1.53 -2.83
N THR A 38 17.96 1.10 -2.40
CA THR A 38 17.79 -0.10 -1.56
C THR A 38 18.22 -1.38 -2.28
N LEU A 39 17.86 -1.53 -3.55
CA LEU A 39 18.28 -2.68 -4.36
C LEU A 39 19.79 -2.66 -4.63
N ILE A 40 20.36 -1.49 -4.88
CA ILE A 40 21.80 -1.29 -5.00
C ILE A 40 22.51 -1.67 -3.70
N ASN A 41 21.99 -1.22 -2.56
CA ASN A 41 22.49 -1.60 -1.23
C ASN A 41 22.53 -3.13 -1.06
N LEU A 42 21.40 -3.79 -1.35
CA LEU A 42 21.31 -5.25 -1.28
C LEU A 42 22.32 -5.95 -2.20
N PHE A 43 22.53 -5.42 -3.41
CA PHE A 43 23.50 -5.97 -4.36
C PHE A 43 24.93 -5.83 -3.85
N TYR A 44 25.34 -4.64 -3.40
CA TYR A 44 26.69 -4.42 -2.86
C TYR A 44 26.91 -5.16 -1.55
N LEU A 45 25.87 -5.40 -0.75
CA LEU A 45 25.97 -6.21 0.46
C LEU A 45 26.47 -7.63 0.19
N GLN A 46 26.18 -8.18 -1.01
CA GLN A 46 26.64 -9.51 -1.39
C GLN A 46 28.18 -9.59 -1.63
N ALA A 47 28.83 -8.45 -1.84
CA ALA A 47 30.29 -8.36 -1.95
C ALA A 47 31.00 -8.34 -0.59
N LEU A 48 30.27 -8.13 0.51
CA LEU A 48 30.78 -8.08 1.87
C LEU A 48 30.64 -9.47 2.53
N PRO A 49 31.73 -10.22 2.78
CA PRO A 49 31.67 -11.61 3.29
C PRO A 49 30.89 -11.75 4.58
N GLU A 50 30.95 -10.76 5.47
CA GLU A 50 30.28 -10.74 6.77
C GLU A 50 28.75 -10.66 6.63
N TRP A 51 28.25 -9.96 5.61
CA TRP A 51 26.82 -9.63 5.43
C TRP A 51 26.19 -10.40 4.27
N ARG A 52 26.99 -11.13 3.51
CA ARG A 52 26.51 -11.92 2.38
C ARG A 52 25.41 -12.88 2.79
N ILE A 53 24.31 -12.88 2.03
CA ILE A 53 23.22 -13.83 2.19
C ILE A 53 23.57 -15.10 1.41
N SER A 54 23.62 -16.24 2.09
CA SER A 54 23.89 -17.54 1.49
C SER A 54 22.65 -18.16 0.88
N TRP A 55 22.84 -19.08 -0.06
CA TRP A 55 21.74 -19.87 -0.63
C TRP A 55 21.05 -20.76 0.41
N ALA A 56 21.79 -21.21 1.43
CA ALA A 56 21.25 -21.99 2.53
C ALA A 56 20.25 -21.18 3.36
N GLU A 57 20.61 -19.94 3.73
CA GLU A 57 19.71 -19.03 4.45
C GLU A 57 18.45 -18.69 3.64
N LEU A 58 18.57 -18.51 2.31
CA LEU A 58 17.40 -18.33 1.45
C LEU A 58 16.50 -19.55 1.42
N ALA A 59 17.08 -20.76 1.32
CA ALA A 59 16.34 -22.01 1.33
C ALA A 59 15.64 -22.26 2.66
N GLU A 60 16.29 -21.93 3.78
CA GLU A 60 15.70 -21.99 5.11
C GLU A 60 14.53 -21.00 5.24
N GLY A 61 14.70 -19.76 4.77
CA GLY A 61 13.62 -18.76 4.75
C GLY A 61 12.42 -19.16 3.90
N LEU A 62 12.61 -20.01 2.88
CA LEU A 62 11.55 -20.57 2.03
C LEU A 62 10.93 -21.85 2.58
N SER A 63 11.30 -22.30 3.78
CA SER A 63 10.76 -23.51 4.41
C SER A 63 9.31 -23.38 4.90
N PHE A 64 8.71 -22.20 4.74
CA PHE A 64 7.34 -21.87 5.14
C PHE A 64 7.05 -22.15 6.63
N HIS A 65 8.03 -21.93 7.48
CA HIS A 65 7.85 -22.02 8.92
C HIS A 65 6.85 -20.97 9.41
N ILE A 66 5.88 -21.40 10.22
CA ILE A 66 4.95 -20.47 10.87
C ILE A 66 5.65 -19.88 12.09
N PRO A 67 5.87 -18.57 12.17
CA PRO A 67 6.51 -17.96 13.33
C PRO A 67 5.65 -18.08 14.58
N GLU A 68 6.26 -18.39 15.71
CA GLU A 68 5.56 -18.55 16.98
C GLU A 68 5.35 -17.22 17.72
N GLY A 69 4.33 -17.16 18.57
CA GLY A 69 4.08 -16.04 19.48
C GLY A 69 3.89 -14.70 18.76
N LYS A 70 4.67 -13.70 19.17
CA LYS A 70 4.59 -12.33 18.60
C LYS A 70 4.94 -12.27 17.10
N GLY A 71 5.78 -13.19 16.62
CA GLY A 71 6.15 -13.25 15.20
C GLY A 71 4.96 -13.50 14.29
N LEU A 72 4.04 -14.35 14.72
CA LEU A 72 2.80 -14.61 13.99
C LEU A 72 1.89 -13.38 13.86
N TYR A 73 1.73 -12.60 14.94
CA TYR A 73 0.97 -11.36 14.90
C TYR A 73 1.58 -10.36 13.93
N VAL A 74 2.90 -10.22 13.93
CA VAL A 74 3.62 -9.33 13.00
C VAL A 74 3.44 -9.81 11.56
N ALA A 75 3.52 -11.12 11.30
CA ALA A 75 3.31 -11.68 9.97
C ALA A 75 1.88 -11.43 9.44
N LEU A 76 0.85 -11.58 10.29
CA LEU A 76 -0.54 -11.30 9.94
C LEU A 76 -0.80 -9.81 9.69
N ALA A 77 -0.23 -8.94 10.52
CA ALA A 77 -0.29 -7.50 10.31
C ALA A 77 0.42 -7.10 9.01
N ALA A 78 1.60 -7.68 8.75
CA ALA A 78 2.33 -7.49 7.51
C ALA A 78 1.52 -7.93 6.28
N PHE A 79 0.83 -9.08 6.35
CA PHE A 79 -0.07 -9.55 5.28
C PHE A 79 -1.16 -8.54 4.94
N GLY A 80 -1.67 -7.78 5.92
CA GLY A 80 -2.70 -6.76 5.71
C GLY A 80 -2.22 -5.48 5.02
N ILE A 81 -0.92 -5.22 4.99
CA ILE A 81 -0.32 -3.98 4.44
C ILE A 81 0.74 -4.22 3.37
N ILE A 82 1.38 -5.39 3.31
CA ILE A 82 2.40 -5.68 2.30
C ILE A 82 1.73 -5.86 0.93
N GLY A 83 2.32 -5.22 -0.07
CA GLY A 83 1.85 -5.25 -1.45
C GLY A 83 0.68 -4.30 -1.66
N VAL A 84 -0.51 -4.83 -1.93
CA VAL A 84 -1.74 -4.05 -2.09
C VAL A 84 -2.68 -4.39 -0.94
N GLY A 85 -2.79 -3.48 0.01
CA GLY A 85 -3.68 -3.63 1.16
C GLY A 85 -5.15 -3.43 0.82
N ALA A 86 -6.01 -3.68 1.79
CA ALA A 86 -7.46 -3.57 1.59
C ALA A 86 -7.89 -2.15 1.19
N THR A 87 -7.29 -1.13 1.79
CA THR A 87 -7.59 0.27 1.50
C THR A 87 -7.20 0.66 0.07
N GLU A 88 -6.07 0.18 -0.42
CA GLU A 88 -5.59 0.42 -1.78
C GLU A 88 -6.52 -0.22 -2.82
N LEU A 89 -7.04 -1.42 -2.56
CA LEU A 89 -8.02 -2.07 -3.43
C LEU A 89 -9.32 -1.26 -3.54
N ILE A 90 -9.77 -0.65 -2.44
CA ILE A 90 -10.94 0.24 -2.44
C ILE A 90 -10.65 1.55 -3.19
N GLN A 91 -9.44 2.08 -3.05
CA GLN A 91 -9.05 3.38 -3.60
C GLN A 91 -8.67 3.34 -5.08
N TYR A 92 -8.17 2.21 -5.58
CA TYR A 92 -7.68 2.07 -6.93
C TYR A 92 -8.71 2.47 -8.03
N PRO A 93 -10.01 2.10 -7.94
CA PRO A 93 -11.01 2.55 -8.90
C PRO A 93 -11.15 4.07 -8.99
N TYR A 94 -10.99 4.80 -7.88
CA TYR A 94 -11.05 6.27 -7.90
C TYR A 94 -9.88 6.87 -8.70
N TRP A 95 -8.69 6.27 -8.61
CA TRP A 95 -7.54 6.69 -9.42
C TRP A 95 -7.72 6.37 -10.91
N CYS A 96 -8.37 5.25 -11.23
CA CYS A 96 -8.74 4.93 -12.62
C CYS A 96 -9.72 5.96 -13.19
N LEU A 97 -10.69 6.41 -12.39
CA LEU A 97 -11.63 7.47 -12.79
C LEU A 97 -10.92 8.82 -12.98
N GLU A 98 -10.02 9.21 -12.06
CA GLU A 98 -9.20 10.43 -12.16
C GLU A 98 -8.31 10.44 -13.42
N LYS A 99 -7.72 9.30 -13.77
CA LYS A 99 -6.92 9.12 -14.98
C LYS A 99 -7.78 9.09 -16.28
N GLY A 100 -9.11 9.02 -16.14
CA GLY A 100 -10.04 9.07 -17.24
C GLY A 100 -10.23 7.76 -18.00
N TYR A 101 -9.90 6.62 -17.43
CA TYR A 101 -10.04 5.30 -18.09
C TYR A 101 -11.47 5.04 -18.54
N ALA A 102 -12.47 5.25 -17.69
CA ALA A 102 -13.88 5.09 -18.03
C ALA A 102 -14.32 6.12 -19.09
N LYS A 103 -13.82 7.35 -19.06
CA LYS A 103 -14.12 8.40 -20.04
C LYS A 103 -13.72 8.01 -21.45
N TRP A 104 -12.55 7.39 -21.59
CA TRP A 104 -12.04 6.95 -22.90
C TRP A 104 -12.78 5.73 -23.44
N THR A 105 -13.34 4.89 -22.59
CA THR A 105 -14.22 3.80 -23.01
C THR A 105 -15.55 4.32 -23.56
N GLY A 106 -16.07 5.37 -22.94
CA GLY A 106 -17.36 5.98 -23.27
C GLY A 106 -18.55 5.25 -22.66
N PRO A 107 -19.76 5.78 -22.84
CA PRO A 107 -20.99 5.12 -22.41
C PRO A 107 -21.09 3.72 -23.00
N ARG A 108 -21.67 2.78 -22.22
CA ARG A 108 -21.90 1.42 -22.70
C ARG A 108 -22.92 1.42 -23.82
N ASP A 109 -22.56 0.78 -24.92
CA ASP A 109 -23.44 0.46 -26.03
C ASP A 109 -23.22 -1.00 -26.50
N ASP A 110 -23.98 -1.46 -27.46
CA ASP A 110 -23.87 -2.81 -28.00
C ASP A 110 -22.94 -2.90 -29.22
N SER A 111 -22.19 -1.84 -29.51
CA SER A 111 -21.28 -1.80 -30.66
C SER A 111 -20.00 -2.61 -30.41
N PRO A 112 -19.44 -3.24 -31.48
CA PRO A 112 -18.13 -3.87 -31.43
C PRO A 112 -17.02 -2.87 -31.10
N GLU A 113 -17.17 -1.61 -31.45
CA GLU A 113 -16.21 -0.53 -31.20
C GLU A 113 -16.10 -0.24 -29.68
N TRP A 114 -17.24 -0.21 -28.97
CA TRP A 114 -17.25 -0.07 -27.52
C TRP A 114 -16.55 -1.26 -26.86
N GLU A 115 -16.88 -2.48 -27.29
CA GLU A 115 -16.26 -3.70 -26.78
C GLU A 115 -14.74 -3.68 -26.98
N ALA A 116 -14.27 -3.25 -28.14
CA ALA A 116 -12.84 -3.14 -28.45
C ALA A 116 -12.15 -2.12 -27.53
N ARG A 117 -12.76 -0.93 -27.31
CA ARG A 117 -12.22 0.08 -26.38
C ARG A 117 -12.18 -0.45 -24.95
N ALA A 118 -13.26 -1.07 -24.47
CA ALA A 118 -13.35 -1.62 -23.13
C ALA A 118 -12.29 -2.71 -22.90
N LYS A 119 -12.11 -3.65 -23.82
CA LYS A 119 -11.05 -4.68 -23.79
C LYS A 119 -9.66 -4.06 -23.80
N GLY A 120 -9.47 -2.97 -24.56
CA GLY A 120 -8.21 -2.21 -24.57
C GLY A 120 -7.87 -1.65 -23.19
N TRP A 121 -8.82 -1.00 -22.53
CA TRP A 121 -8.60 -0.43 -21.19
C TRP A 121 -8.46 -1.50 -20.11
N ILE A 122 -9.16 -2.63 -20.19
CA ILE A 122 -8.93 -3.78 -19.29
C ILE A 122 -7.50 -4.32 -19.45
N ARG A 123 -6.96 -4.32 -20.67
CA ARG A 123 -5.55 -4.70 -20.90
C ARG A 123 -4.59 -3.72 -20.23
N VAL A 124 -4.85 -2.42 -20.30
CA VAL A 124 -4.07 -1.40 -19.57
C VAL A 124 -4.12 -1.63 -18.07
N LEU A 125 -5.30 -1.87 -17.49
CA LEU A 125 -5.45 -2.19 -16.07
C LEU A 125 -4.66 -3.45 -15.66
N ARG A 126 -4.65 -4.48 -16.49
CA ARG A 126 -3.87 -5.70 -16.23
C ARG A 126 -2.37 -5.41 -16.21
N TRP A 127 -1.88 -4.65 -17.17
CA TRP A 127 -0.46 -4.26 -17.21
C TRP A 127 -0.10 -3.39 -16.02
N ASP A 128 -0.94 -2.43 -15.64
CA ASP A 128 -0.75 -1.60 -14.46
C ASP A 128 -0.62 -2.46 -13.19
N ALA A 129 -1.53 -3.43 -13.00
CA ALA A 129 -1.49 -4.36 -11.88
C ALA A 129 -0.22 -5.23 -11.88
N TRP A 130 0.18 -5.80 -13.01
CA TRP A 130 1.38 -6.65 -13.11
C TRP A 130 2.67 -5.85 -12.88
N CYS A 131 2.80 -4.68 -13.50
CA CYS A 131 3.96 -3.81 -13.30
C CYS A 131 4.06 -3.36 -11.84
N SER A 132 2.96 -2.95 -11.23
CA SER A 132 2.93 -2.58 -9.82
C SER A 132 3.33 -3.76 -8.93
N MET A 133 2.81 -4.96 -9.17
CA MET A 133 3.15 -6.17 -8.43
C MET A 133 4.65 -6.47 -8.49
N ILE A 134 5.26 -6.38 -9.66
CA ILE A 134 6.69 -6.61 -9.83
C ILE A 134 7.49 -5.59 -9.01
N VAL A 135 7.16 -4.30 -9.15
CA VAL A 135 7.90 -3.22 -8.47
C VAL A 135 7.82 -3.37 -6.95
N TYR A 136 6.61 -3.50 -6.39
CA TYR A 136 6.50 -3.59 -4.94
C TYR A 136 7.05 -4.91 -4.37
N THR A 137 6.97 -6.02 -5.13
CA THR A 137 7.55 -7.28 -4.68
C THR A 137 9.06 -7.18 -4.54
N PHE A 138 9.75 -6.66 -5.56
CA PHE A 138 11.20 -6.47 -5.48
C PHE A 138 11.60 -5.46 -4.40
N ALA A 139 10.86 -4.36 -4.24
CA ALA A 139 11.10 -3.40 -3.16
C ALA A 139 10.95 -4.05 -1.78
N THR A 140 9.85 -4.77 -1.56
CA THR A 140 9.58 -5.44 -0.28
C THR A 140 10.63 -6.51 0.03
N LEU A 141 10.99 -7.35 -0.94
CA LEU A 141 12.04 -8.36 -0.79
C LEU A 141 13.40 -7.71 -0.49
N GLY A 142 13.71 -6.58 -1.15
CA GLY A 142 14.94 -5.83 -0.89
C GLY A 142 15.04 -5.38 0.56
N PHE A 143 14.02 -4.72 1.09
CA PHE A 143 13.97 -4.29 2.48
C PHE A 143 13.96 -5.47 3.47
N TYR A 144 13.20 -6.51 3.18
CA TYR A 144 13.16 -7.71 4.02
C TYR A 144 14.53 -8.38 4.12
N LEU A 145 15.19 -8.61 3.00
CA LEU A 145 16.50 -9.26 2.97
C LEU A 145 17.57 -8.42 3.68
N LEU A 146 17.55 -7.09 3.51
CA LEU A 146 18.44 -6.19 4.26
C LEU A 146 18.17 -6.26 5.77
N GLY A 147 16.90 -6.26 6.17
CA GLY A 147 16.50 -6.43 7.56
C GLY A 147 16.97 -7.75 8.15
N ALA A 148 16.76 -8.85 7.46
CA ALA A 148 17.18 -10.19 7.89
C ALA A 148 18.71 -10.29 7.97
N ALA A 149 19.44 -9.81 6.95
CA ALA A 149 20.88 -9.92 6.88
C ALA A 149 21.60 -9.06 7.92
N ILE A 150 21.09 -7.88 8.23
CA ILE A 150 21.78 -6.92 9.10
C ILE A 150 21.13 -6.87 10.48
N LEU A 151 19.86 -6.50 10.57
CA LEU A 151 19.20 -6.37 11.87
C LEU A 151 19.00 -7.73 12.54
N GLY A 152 18.64 -8.76 11.80
CA GLY A 152 18.50 -10.12 12.32
C GLY A 152 19.80 -10.66 12.88
N ARG A 153 20.93 -10.49 12.17
CA ARG A 153 22.24 -10.98 12.64
C ARG A 153 22.82 -10.16 13.79
N THR A 154 22.54 -8.84 13.85
CA THR A 154 22.99 -7.98 14.94
C THR A 154 22.07 -8.01 16.16
N GLY A 155 20.93 -8.70 16.08
CA GLY A 155 19.94 -8.74 17.16
C GLY A 155 19.25 -7.39 17.39
N LEU A 156 19.35 -6.45 16.45
CA LEU A 156 18.71 -5.15 16.54
C LEU A 156 17.22 -5.28 16.23
N ASN A 157 16.37 -4.80 17.13
CA ASN A 157 14.93 -4.81 16.95
C ASN A 157 14.43 -3.38 16.72
N PRO A 158 13.91 -3.04 15.53
CA PRO A 158 13.37 -1.72 15.26
C PRO A 158 12.04 -1.54 16.00
N GLY A 159 12.02 -0.69 17.02
CA GLY A 159 10.83 -0.40 17.81
C GLY A 159 10.92 0.93 18.53
N GLY A 160 9.76 1.47 18.92
CA GLY A 160 9.65 2.72 19.67
C GLY A 160 10.28 3.92 18.99
N ASP A 161 10.84 4.81 19.77
CA ASP A 161 11.43 6.08 19.31
C ASP A 161 12.71 5.90 18.47
N GLN A 162 13.36 4.73 18.57
CA GLN A 162 14.59 4.43 17.83
C GLN A 162 14.37 3.68 16.52
N MET A 163 13.11 3.37 16.17
CA MET A 163 12.78 2.55 15.01
C MET A 163 13.45 3.05 13.73
N ILE A 164 13.35 4.33 13.41
CA ILE A 164 13.91 4.90 12.17
C ILE A 164 15.44 4.82 12.17
N ARG A 165 16.10 5.09 13.28
CA ARG A 165 17.56 4.98 13.40
C ARG A 165 18.02 3.53 13.27
N THR A 166 17.31 2.61 13.91
CA THR A 166 17.61 1.17 13.82
C THR A 166 17.47 0.68 12.38
N LEU A 167 16.41 1.08 11.67
CA LEU A 167 16.24 0.75 10.25
C LEU A 167 17.35 1.35 9.38
N GLY A 168 17.85 2.54 9.71
CA GLY A 168 18.99 3.17 9.04
C GLY A 168 20.27 2.33 9.10
N GLN A 169 20.45 1.51 10.12
CA GLN A 169 21.63 0.62 10.27
C GLN A 169 21.73 -0.38 9.10
N MET A 170 20.63 -0.70 8.41
CA MET A 170 20.65 -1.56 7.23
C MET A 170 21.47 -0.99 6.05
N TYR A 171 21.80 0.29 6.08
CA TYR A 171 22.54 0.97 5.03
C TYR A 171 24.03 1.20 5.37
N VAL A 172 24.37 1.07 6.66
CA VAL A 172 25.73 1.35 7.17
C VAL A 172 26.81 0.47 6.53
N PRO A 173 26.64 -0.85 6.36
CA PRO A 173 27.69 -1.70 5.80
C PRO A 173 28.14 -1.28 4.40
N VAL A 174 27.26 -0.70 3.60
CA VAL A 174 27.53 -0.31 2.20
C VAL A 174 27.86 1.18 2.07
N PHE A 175 27.11 2.05 2.78
CA PHE A 175 27.22 3.50 2.60
C PHE A 175 28.00 4.21 3.72
N GLY A 176 28.41 3.50 4.78
CA GLY A 176 29.17 4.06 5.89
C GLY A 176 28.50 5.27 6.53
N GLU A 177 29.22 6.38 6.67
CA GLU A 177 28.73 7.62 7.30
C GLU A 177 27.56 8.27 6.54
N ALA A 178 27.42 8.06 5.23
CA ALA A 178 26.35 8.61 4.43
C ALA A 178 25.01 7.85 4.62
N ALA A 179 25.04 6.66 5.25
CA ALA A 179 23.89 5.78 5.40
C ALA A 179 22.70 6.45 6.08
N GLU A 180 22.94 7.19 7.17
CA GLU A 180 21.89 7.85 7.93
C GLU A 180 21.16 8.90 7.08
N ILE A 181 21.89 9.73 6.37
CA ILE A 181 21.31 10.81 5.52
C ILE A 181 20.52 10.19 4.36
N ILE A 182 21.08 9.19 3.69
CA ILE A 182 20.44 8.51 2.56
C ILE A 182 19.13 7.85 3.02
N PHE A 183 19.19 7.14 4.15
CA PHE A 183 18.02 6.46 4.68
C PHE A 183 16.94 7.44 5.16
N LEU A 184 17.30 8.47 5.92
CA LEU A 184 16.33 9.47 6.43
C LEU A 184 15.64 10.21 5.29
N PHE A 185 16.38 10.60 4.26
CA PHE A 185 15.80 11.25 3.10
C PHE A 185 14.82 10.34 2.35
N GLY A 186 15.22 9.08 2.12
CA GLY A 186 14.37 8.09 1.48
C GLY A 186 13.14 7.75 2.31
N ALA A 187 13.31 7.53 3.61
CA ALA A 187 12.21 7.26 4.54
C ALA A 187 11.21 8.43 4.57
N PHE A 188 11.71 9.67 4.63
CA PHE A 188 10.84 10.85 4.54
C PHE A 188 10.06 10.88 3.22
N ALA A 189 10.74 10.65 2.10
CA ALA A 189 10.10 10.65 0.78
C ALA A 189 8.97 9.60 0.67
N VAL A 190 9.23 8.37 1.13
CA VAL A 190 8.25 7.27 1.12
C VAL A 190 7.09 7.55 2.06
N LEU A 191 7.37 7.91 3.31
CA LEU A 191 6.32 8.15 4.31
C LEU A 191 5.46 9.36 3.96
N TYR A 192 6.09 10.45 3.48
CA TYR A 192 5.36 11.65 3.08
C TYR A 192 4.49 11.41 1.86
N SER A 193 5.00 10.71 0.84
CA SER A 193 4.21 10.38 -0.34
C SER A 193 3.01 9.50 -0.01
N THR A 194 3.21 8.50 0.86
CA THR A 194 2.14 7.62 1.34
C THR A 194 1.09 8.42 2.10
N PHE A 195 1.50 9.27 3.05
CA PHE A 195 0.59 10.13 3.80
C PHE A 195 -0.25 11.01 2.87
N PHE A 196 0.39 11.64 1.88
CA PHE A 196 -0.28 12.55 0.95
C PHE A 196 -1.29 11.82 0.05
N VAL A 197 -0.85 10.73 -0.60
CA VAL A 197 -1.69 9.95 -1.53
C VAL A 197 -2.83 9.25 -0.77
N ALA A 198 -2.54 8.64 0.37
CA ALA A 198 -3.56 7.99 1.19
C ALA A 198 -4.62 9.00 1.67
N THR A 199 -4.23 10.17 2.14
CA THR A 199 -5.19 11.21 2.55
C THR A 199 -6.09 11.64 1.39
N ALA A 200 -5.50 11.90 0.22
CA ALA A 200 -6.25 12.25 -0.98
C ALA A 200 -7.26 11.17 -1.38
N SER A 201 -6.87 9.90 -1.24
CA SER A 201 -7.72 8.74 -1.56
C SER A 201 -8.84 8.57 -0.55
N HIS A 202 -8.51 8.57 0.74
CA HIS A 202 -9.50 8.44 1.81
C HIS A 202 -10.55 9.57 1.76
N ALA A 203 -10.13 10.79 1.44
CA ALA A 203 -11.06 11.91 1.28
C ALA A 203 -12.12 11.63 0.18
N ARG A 204 -11.72 11.01 -0.93
CA ARG A 204 -12.63 10.61 -2.00
C ARG A 204 -13.57 9.48 -1.59
N VAL A 205 -13.02 8.45 -0.95
CA VAL A 205 -13.80 7.31 -0.45
C VAL A 205 -14.83 7.78 0.58
N CYS A 206 -14.44 8.61 1.54
CA CYS A 206 -15.35 9.14 2.56
C CYS A 206 -16.45 10.01 1.94
N ALA A 207 -16.10 10.88 0.98
CA ALA A 207 -17.08 11.72 0.30
C ALA A 207 -18.09 10.88 -0.53
N ASP A 208 -17.61 9.82 -1.19
CA ASP A 208 -18.48 8.92 -1.95
C ASP A 208 -19.34 8.04 -1.03
N ALA A 209 -18.81 7.61 0.09
CA ALA A 209 -19.56 6.88 1.11
C ALA A 209 -20.78 7.68 1.60
N LEU A 210 -20.62 8.98 1.86
CA LEU A 210 -21.75 9.85 2.24
C LEU A 210 -22.84 9.89 1.16
N ARG A 211 -22.44 9.85 -0.11
CA ARG A 211 -23.37 9.79 -1.25
C ARG A 211 -24.08 8.44 -1.34
N VAL A 212 -23.32 7.34 -1.20
CA VAL A 212 -23.85 5.98 -1.25
C VAL A 212 -24.84 5.70 -0.10
N PHE A 213 -24.56 6.23 1.10
CA PHE A 213 -25.44 6.13 2.25
C PHE A 213 -26.61 7.11 2.21
N GLY A 214 -26.75 7.92 1.15
CA GLY A 214 -27.87 8.86 1.01
C GLY A 214 -27.81 10.07 1.95
N VAL A 215 -26.68 10.31 2.61
CA VAL A 215 -26.47 11.48 3.49
C VAL A 215 -26.34 12.78 2.68
N THR A 216 -25.80 12.68 1.47
CA THR A 216 -25.60 13.82 0.57
C THR A 216 -26.20 13.54 -0.79
N SER A 217 -26.54 14.63 -1.52
CA SER A 217 -27.04 14.51 -2.89
C SER A 217 -25.96 14.05 -3.86
N GLY A 218 -26.36 13.52 -5.03
CA GLY A 218 -25.45 13.11 -6.11
C GLY A 218 -24.80 14.27 -6.88
N ASP A 219 -24.97 15.52 -6.44
CA ASP A 219 -24.39 16.70 -7.09
C ASP A 219 -22.86 16.69 -6.99
N GLU A 220 -22.20 16.83 -8.13
CA GLU A 220 -20.74 16.87 -8.25
C GLU A 220 -20.10 18.03 -7.46
N LYS A 221 -20.77 19.17 -7.32
CA LYS A 221 -20.27 20.31 -6.52
C LYS A 221 -20.23 19.97 -5.05
N ILE A 222 -21.27 19.30 -4.54
CA ILE A 222 -21.37 18.84 -3.15
C ILE A 222 -20.33 17.77 -2.89
N TYR A 223 -20.16 16.80 -3.79
CA TYR A 223 -19.10 15.79 -3.70
C TYR A 223 -17.70 16.44 -3.58
N ARG A 224 -17.34 17.38 -4.48
CA ARG A 224 -16.06 18.08 -4.44
C ARG A 224 -15.86 18.91 -3.17
N TRP A 225 -16.93 19.48 -2.64
CA TRP A 225 -16.89 20.19 -1.37
C TRP A 225 -16.54 19.23 -0.22
N TRP A 226 -17.19 18.07 -0.14
CA TRP A 226 -16.88 17.04 0.85
C TRP A 226 -15.46 16.51 0.71
N VAL A 227 -14.98 16.25 -0.50
CA VAL A 227 -13.58 15.86 -0.72
C VAL A 227 -12.61 16.90 -0.13
N ARG A 228 -12.85 18.19 -0.35
CA ARG A 228 -12.01 19.26 0.24
C ARG A 228 -12.09 19.28 1.76
N MET A 229 -13.27 19.11 2.33
CA MET A 229 -13.45 19.04 3.78
C MET A 229 -12.68 17.85 4.38
N PHE A 230 -12.76 16.67 3.78
CA PHE A 230 -12.00 15.52 4.24
C PHE A 230 -10.49 15.66 4.03
N CYS A 231 -10.05 16.38 3.01
CA CYS A 231 -8.63 16.75 2.84
C CYS A 231 -8.10 17.65 3.96
N ILE A 232 -8.97 18.32 4.70
CA ILE A 232 -8.61 19.10 5.90
C ILE A 232 -8.78 18.27 7.17
N CYS A 233 -9.93 17.62 7.33
CA CYS A 233 -10.28 16.94 8.58
C CYS A 233 -9.43 15.69 8.82
N LEU A 234 -9.13 14.88 7.79
CA LEU A 234 -8.36 13.64 7.96
C LEU A 234 -6.91 13.89 8.43
N PRO A 235 -6.13 14.81 7.83
CA PRO A 235 -4.79 15.11 8.34
C PRO A 235 -4.79 15.64 9.77
N LEU A 236 -5.79 16.46 10.14
CA LEU A 236 -5.95 16.94 11.51
C LEU A 236 -6.28 15.80 12.47
N LEU A 237 -7.13 14.87 12.06
CA LEU A 237 -7.44 13.66 12.84
C LEU A 237 -6.20 12.79 13.03
N PHE A 238 -5.38 12.61 11.99
CA PHE A 238 -4.12 11.85 12.09
C PHE A 238 -3.11 12.54 13.01
N LEU A 239 -3.01 13.87 12.94
CA LEU A 239 -2.17 14.65 13.85
C LEU A 239 -2.63 14.51 15.30
N ALA A 240 -3.95 14.60 15.54
CA ALA A 240 -4.52 14.39 16.86
C ALA A 240 -4.26 12.96 17.37
N SER A 241 -4.48 11.94 16.53
CA SER A 241 -4.18 10.55 16.89
C SER A 241 -2.71 10.37 17.28
N TYR A 242 -1.78 10.94 16.52
CA TYR A 242 -0.35 10.91 16.84
C TYR A 242 -0.03 11.61 18.17
N ALA A 243 -0.71 12.73 18.46
CA ALA A 243 -0.51 13.46 19.71
C ALA A 243 -0.95 12.65 20.94
N PHE A 244 -2.02 11.84 20.81
CA PHE A 244 -2.55 11.03 21.90
C PHE A 244 -1.78 9.73 22.10
N PHE A 245 -1.54 8.97 21.03
CA PHE A 245 -1.02 7.60 21.13
C PHE A 245 0.50 7.53 21.23
N LYS A 246 1.26 8.44 20.61
CA LYS A 246 2.74 8.52 20.60
C LYS A 246 3.46 7.20 20.26
N ALA A 247 2.76 6.23 19.72
CA ALA A 247 3.26 4.90 19.38
C ALA A 247 2.92 4.55 17.94
N PRO A 248 3.61 5.14 16.93
CA PRO A 248 3.27 5.00 15.52
C PRO A 248 3.32 3.54 15.05
N GLU A 249 4.24 2.73 15.56
CA GLU A 249 4.34 1.31 15.21
C GLU A 249 3.08 0.52 15.57
N GLN A 250 2.50 0.78 16.74
CA GLN A 250 1.28 0.10 17.18
C GLN A 250 0.07 0.48 16.31
N LEU A 251 0.00 1.73 15.87
CA LEU A 251 -1.04 2.18 14.94
C LEU A 251 -0.89 1.51 13.57
N VAL A 252 0.34 1.34 13.08
CA VAL A 252 0.63 0.62 11.82
C VAL A 252 0.23 -0.85 11.94
N PHE A 253 0.60 -1.55 13.03
CA PHE A 253 0.21 -2.94 13.25
C PHE A 253 -1.32 -3.10 13.39
N ALA A 254 -1.97 -2.20 14.12
CA ALA A 254 -3.43 -2.20 14.22
C ALA A 254 -4.10 -1.99 12.85
N GLY A 255 -3.62 -1.04 12.06
CA GLY A 255 -4.08 -0.80 10.70
C GLY A 255 -3.89 -2.00 9.79
N GLY A 256 -2.71 -2.65 9.83
CA GLY A 256 -2.43 -3.87 9.08
C GLY A 256 -3.33 -5.03 9.47
N PHE A 257 -3.56 -5.23 10.76
CA PHE A 257 -4.47 -6.25 11.25
C PHE A 257 -5.92 -6.01 10.78
N MET A 258 -6.41 -4.77 10.89
CA MET A 258 -7.72 -4.40 10.36
C MET A 258 -7.81 -4.59 8.85
N GLY A 259 -6.73 -4.28 8.11
CA GLY A 259 -6.61 -4.58 6.68
C GLY A 259 -6.78 -6.06 6.38
N ALA A 260 -6.11 -6.94 7.12
CA ALA A 260 -6.22 -8.39 6.96
C ALA A 260 -7.65 -8.91 7.21
N LEU A 261 -8.41 -8.27 8.11
CA LEU A 261 -9.82 -8.60 8.36
C LEU A 261 -10.77 -8.16 7.23
N ILE A 262 -10.45 -7.05 6.55
CA ILE A 262 -11.27 -6.50 5.46
C ILE A 262 -11.04 -7.26 4.14
N LEU A 263 -9.85 -7.79 3.90
CA LEU A 263 -9.50 -8.46 2.65
C LEU A 263 -10.46 -9.60 2.23
N PRO A 264 -10.93 -10.51 3.11
CA PRO A 264 -11.94 -11.51 2.75
C PRO A 264 -13.24 -10.91 2.23
N MET A 265 -13.70 -9.80 2.82
CA MET A 265 -14.91 -9.10 2.36
C MET A 265 -14.73 -8.56 0.94
N LEU A 266 -13.56 -8.01 0.63
CA LEU A 266 -13.23 -7.56 -0.72
C LEU A 266 -13.14 -8.72 -1.71
N GLY A 267 -12.66 -9.87 -1.26
CA GLY A 267 -12.69 -11.11 -2.04
C GLY A 267 -14.11 -11.51 -2.45
N VAL A 268 -15.05 -11.49 -1.50
CA VAL A 268 -16.49 -11.74 -1.78
C VAL A 268 -17.05 -10.69 -2.74
N ALA A 269 -16.73 -9.41 -2.53
CA ALA A 269 -17.17 -8.34 -3.41
C ALA A 269 -16.64 -8.55 -4.85
N ALA A 270 -15.39 -8.96 -5.00
CA ALA A 270 -14.81 -9.27 -6.32
C ALA A 270 -15.55 -10.41 -7.03
N LEU A 271 -15.89 -11.49 -6.30
CA LEU A 271 -16.73 -12.59 -6.82
C LEU A 271 -18.12 -12.08 -7.23
N TYR A 272 -18.75 -11.27 -6.39
CA TYR A 272 -20.05 -10.67 -6.70
C TYR A 272 -20.00 -9.85 -7.99
N PHE A 273 -19.04 -8.93 -8.11
CA PHE A 273 -18.87 -8.12 -9.32
C PHE A 273 -18.58 -8.99 -10.53
N ARG A 274 -17.73 -10.00 -10.39
CA ARG A 274 -17.39 -10.92 -11.48
C ARG A 274 -18.62 -11.66 -12.04
N TYR A 275 -19.48 -12.20 -11.18
CA TYR A 275 -20.58 -13.05 -11.61
C TYR A 275 -21.92 -12.32 -11.78
N ARG A 276 -22.09 -11.14 -11.18
CA ARG A 276 -23.36 -10.40 -11.22
C ARG A 276 -23.29 -9.10 -12.00
N CYS A 277 -22.13 -8.46 -12.09
CA CYS A 277 -22.01 -7.13 -12.67
C CYS A 277 -21.15 -7.09 -13.94
N CYS A 278 -20.31 -8.09 -14.17
CA CYS A 278 -19.41 -8.12 -15.32
C CYS A 278 -20.20 -8.41 -16.61
N ASP A 279 -20.01 -7.57 -17.63
CA ASP A 279 -20.55 -7.82 -18.99
C ASP A 279 -19.94 -9.14 -19.53
N ALA A 280 -20.79 -10.00 -20.09
CA ALA A 280 -20.37 -11.30 -20.63
C ALA A 280 -19.30 -11.16 -21.73
N ARG A 281 -19.34 -10.08 -22.53
CA ARG A 281 -18.36 -9.79 -23.60
C ARG A 281 -16.96 -9.46 -23.04
N LEU A 282 -16.91 -8.96 -21.80
CA LEU A 282 -15.68 -8.58 -21.11
C LEU A 282 -15.24 -9.61 -20.08
N ALA A 283 -15.94 -10.72 -19.96
CA ALA A 283 -15.66 -11.78 -19.01
C ALA A 283 -14.23 -12.31 -19.17
N PRO A 284 -13.48 -12.48 -18.07
CA PRO A 284 -12.15 -13.08 -18.11
C PRO A 284 -12.21 -14.57 -18.44
N SER A 285 -11.05 -15.16 -18.72
CA SER A 285 -10.92 -16.59 -18.99
C SER A 285 -11.19 -17.44 -17.73
N LYS A 286 -11.51 -18.73 -17.91
CA LYS A 286 -11.70 -19.68 -16.82
C LYS A 286 -10.48 -19.81 -15.91
N LEU A 287 -9.27 -19.68 -16.46
CA LEU A 287 -8.04 -19.70 -15.67
C LEU A 287 -7.96 -18.52 -14.70
N TRP A 288 -8.42 -17.34 -15.13
CA TRP A 288 -8.54 -16.16 -14.27
C TRP A 288 -9.57 -16.37 -13.16
N ASP A 289 -10.72 -16.99 -13.47
CA ASP A 289 -11.74 -17.30 -12.47
C ASP A 289 -11.21 -18.29 -11.42
N ILE A 290 -10.44 -19.31 -11.82
CA ILE A 290 -9.77 -20.23 -10.89
C ILE A 290 -8.80 -19.46 -9.99
N GLY A 291 -7.97 -18.59 -10.57
CA GLY A 291 -7.06 -17.72 -9.79
C GLY A 291 -7.79 -16.83 -8.80
N LEU A 292 -8.93 -16.27 -9.19
CA LEU A 292 -9.78 -15.46 -8.31
C LEU A 292 -10.29 -16.28 -7.12
N TRP A 293 -10.81 -17.50 -7.37
CA TRP A 293 -11.29 -18.37 -6.29
C TRP A 293 -10.19 -18.82 -5.34
N ILE A 294 -9.00 -19.18 -5.86
CA ILE A 294 -7.83 -19.51 -5.03
C ILE A 294 -7.43 -18.31 -4.17
N SER A 295 -7.38 -17.11 -4.76
CA SER A 295 -7.05 -15.89 -4.02
C SER A 295 -8.06 -15.61 -2.91
N VAL A 296 -9.36 -15.72 -3.21
CA VAL A 296 -10.42 -15.49 -2.20
C VAL A 296 -10.32 -16.53 -1.07
N ALA A 297 -10.10 -17.80 -1.40
CA ALA A 297 -9.89 -18.84 -0.38
C ALA A 297 -8.67 -18.53 0.51
N GLY A 298 -7.55 -18.10 -0.08
CA GLY A 298 -6.37 -17.68 0.67
C GLY A 298 -6.64 -16.49 1.60
N LEU A 299 -7.39 -15.48 1.13
CA LEU A 299 -7.81 -14.35 1.94
C LEU A 299 -8.69 -14.76 3.14
N PHE A 300 -9.60 -15.72 2.95
CA PHE A 300 -10.43 -16.27 4.03
C PHE A 300 -9.60 -17.03 5.05
N VAL A 301 -8.64 -17.84 4.61
CA VAL A 301 -7.74 -18.57 5.52
C VAL A 301 -6.93 -17.59 6.35
N ALA A 302 -6.29 -16.60 5.71
CA ALA A 302 -5.48 -15.60 6.41
C ALA A 302 -6.30 -14.72 7.34
N GLY A 303 -7.44 -14.21 6.89
CA GLY A 303 -8.34 -13.39 7.70
C GLY A 303 -8.97 -14.17 8.86
N GLY A 304 -9.40 -15.40 8.61
CA GLY A 304 -9.94 -16.31 9.64
C GLY A 304 -8.90 -16.66 10.70
N TYR A 305 -7.67 -16.91 10.29
CA TYR A 305 -6.57 -17.16 11.21
C TYR A 305 -6.19 -15.92 12.02
N ALA A 306 -6.25 -14.72 11.43
CA ALA A 306 -6.06 -13.48 12.15
C ALA A 306 -7.12 -13.25 13.25
N ILE A 307 -8.37 -13.65 13.00
CA ILE A 307 -9.44 -13.61 14.01
C ILE A 307 -9.17 -14.64 15.12
N TYR A 308 -8.86 -15.88 14.73
CA TYR A 308 -8.59 -16.98 15.67
C TYR A 308 -7.50 -16.61 16.67
N THR A 309 -6.35 -16.08 16.20
CA THR A 309 -5.20 -15.71 17.06
C THR A 309 -5.47 -14.56 18.03
N LYS A 310 -6.60 -13.86 17.90
CA LYS A 310 -6.97 -12.79 18.83
C LYS A 310 -8.01 -13.22 19.88
N ILE A 311 -8.69 -14.33 19.61
CA ILE A 311 -9.74 -14.87 20.50
C ILE A 311 -9.16 -15.92 21.46
N VAL A 312 -8.14 -16.64 21.01
CA VAL A 312 -7.37 -17.63 21.76
C VAL A 312 -6.06 -17.04 22.25
#